data_59de4ab39987e762499484c636e8ab16
#
_entry.id   59de4ab39987e762499484c636e8ab16
#
_cell.length_a   1.000
_cell.length_b   1.000
_cell.length_c   1.000
_cell.angle_alpha   90.00
_cell.angle_beta   90.00
_cell.angle_gamma   90.00
#
_symmetry.space_group_name_H-M   'P 1'
#
loop_
_entity.id
_entity.type
_entity.pdbx_description
1 polymer ?
#
loop_
_entity_poly.entity_id
_entity_poly.type
_entity_poly.pdbx_seq_one_letter_code
_entity_poly.pdbx_strand_id
1 'polypeptide(L)'
;MSPGSIAQPALYLEVAERLRQRIFSHELASGAWVDEQALAEQYGISRTPLREALKVLASEGLVTLKPRRGCYVTELAERDLDDIFPLMALLEGRCAFEATQKATPADLKRLEALRADAQKTGLQLTLAGPDPRGCISGEYTFEFGRGRY
;
A
#
# COMPACT_ATOMS: atom_id res chain seq x y z
N MET A 1 9.25 -38.66 18.18
CA MET A 1 9.01 -37.64 17.14
C MET A 1 8.89 -36.30 17.87
N SER A 2 9.93 -35.46 17.78
CA SER A 2 9.93 -34.13 18.41
C SER A 2 8.98 -33.21 17.64
N PRO A 3 8.09 -32.42 18.31
CA PRO A 3 7.28 -31.45 17.64
C PRO A 3 8.20 -30.39 17.03
N GLY A 4 8.03 -30.14 15.72
CA GLY A 4 8.84 -29.21 14.96
C GLY A 4 8.85 -27.83 15.63
N SER A 5 10.05 -27.36 15.94
CA SER A 5 10.30 -25.97 16.32
C SER A 5 9.73 -25.06 15.22
N ILE A 6 8.72 -24.26 15.56
CA ILE A 6 8.31 -23.13 14.72
C ILE A 6 9.51 -22.19 14.77
N ALA A 7 10.27 -22.14 13.67
CA ALA A 7 11.40 -21.24 13.56
C ALA A 7 10.91 -19.80 13.78
N GLN A 8 11.60 -19.04 14.62
CA GLN A 8 11.46 -17.58 14.67
C GLN A 8 11.48 -17.06 13.23
N PRO A 9 10.63 -16.07 12.87
CA PRO A 9 10.66 -15.53 11.53
C PRO A 9 12.12 -15.18 11.19
N ALA A 10 12.58 -15.70 10.05
CA ALA A 10 13.97 -15.52 9.67
C ALA A 10 14.26 -14.01 9.62
N LEU A 11 15.42 -13.60 10.13
CA LEU A 11 15.83 -12.20 10.25
C LEU A 11 15.56 -11.38 8.98
N TYR A 12 15.73 -11.98 7.80
CA TYR A 12 15.48 -11.32 6.53
C TYR A 12 13.99 -10.93 6.33
N LEU A 13 13.03 -11.68 6.90
CA LEU A 13 11.60 -11.33 6.82
C LEU A 13 11.27 -10.10 7.67
N GLU A 14 11.87 -10.00 8.85
CA GLU A 14 11.73 -8.81 9.69
C GLU A 14 12.34 -7.58 9.01
N VAL A 15 13.50 -7.74 8.39
CA VAL A 15 14.17 -6.69 7.62
C VAL A 15 13.31 -6.27 6.43
N ALA A 16 12.74 -7.24 5.69
CA ALA A 16 11.84 -6.96 4.58
C ALA A 16 10.61 -6.16 5.03
N GLU A 17 10.01 -6.53 6.17
CA GLU A 17 8.86 -5.79 6.71
C GLU A 17 9.22 -4.35 7.10
N ARG A 18 10.34 -4.14 7.77
CA ARG A 18 10.81 -2.78 8.12
C ARG A 18 11.07 -1.93 6.87
N LEU A 19 11.72 -2.50 5.86
CA LEU A 19 11.96 -1.81 4.59
C LEU A 19 10.65 -1.50 3.85
N ARG A 20 9.69 -2.42 3.86
CA ARG A 20 8.36 -2.22 3.26
C ARG A 20 7.66 -1.01 3.89
N GLN A 21 7.67 -0.91 5.22
CA GLN A 21 7.10 0.23 5.93
C GLN A 21 7.79 1.54 5.55
N ARG A 22 9.12 1.56 5.42
CA ARG A 22 9.89 2.74 5.01
C ARG A 22 9.61 3.17 3.57
N ILE A 23 9.31 2.22 2.68
CA ILE A 23 8.87 2.51 1.30
C ILE A 23 7.47 3.10 1.32
N PHE A 24 6.52 2.51 2.04
CA PHE A 24 5.15 3.00 2.11
C PHE A 24 5.00 4.34 2.84
N SER A 25 5.87 4.61 3.82
CA SER A 25 5.93 5.93 4.48
C SER A 25 6.69 6.99 3.67
N HIS A 26 7.17 6.66 2.46
CA HIS A 26 8.02 7.51 1.62
C HIS A 26 9.34 7.95 2.26
N GLU A 27 9.78 7.32 3.35
CA GLU A 27 11.12 7.53 3.90
C GLU A 27 12.21 7.06 2.91
N LEU A 28 11.93 5.97 2.20
CA LEU A 28 12.65 5.58 0.99
C LEU A 28 11.83 6.03 -0.21
N ALA A 29 12.26 7.11 -0.85
CA ALA A 29 11.52 7.70 -1.96
C ALA A 29 11.45 6.76 -3.17
N SER A 30 10.39 6.90 -3.97
CA SER A 30 10.23 6.21 -5.26
C SER A 30 11.42 6.53 -6.18
N GLY A 31 11.98 5.53 -6.84
CA GLY A 31 13.17 5.66 -7.69
C GLY A 31 14.51 5.79 -6.93
N ALA A 32 14.49 5.94 -5.61
CA ALA A 32 15.71 6.11 -4.84
C ALA A 32 16.60 4.86 -4.88
N TRP A 33 17.90 5.11 -4.93
CA TRP A 33 18.89 4.04 -4.76
C TRP A 33 18.93 3.59 -3.29
N VAL A 34 18.96 2.28 -3.09
CA VAL A 34 19.01 1.65 -1.77
C VAL A 34 20.45 1.35 -1.40
N ASP A 35 20.98 2.07 -0.40
CA ASP A 35 22.33 1.83 0.11
C ASP A 35 22.35 0.61 1.02
N GLU A 36 22.72 -0.54 0.44
CA GLU A 36 22.80 -1.82 1.17
C GLU A 36 23.82 -1.75 2.31
N GLN A 37 24.89 -0.96 2.17
CA GLN A 37 25.93 -0.87 3.21
C GLN A 37 25.42 -0.06 4.40
N ALA A 38 24.92 1.13 4.14
CA ALA A 38 24.35 2.00 5.18
C ALA A 38 23.19 1.32 5.92
N LEU A 39 22.32 0.60 5.20
CA LEU A 39 21.21 -0.15 5.83
C LEU A 39 21.69 -1.32 6.69
N ALA A 40 22.69 -2.07 6.24
CA ALA A 40 23.27 -3.16 7.03
C ALA A 40 23.89 -2.63 8.33
N GLU A 41 24.62 -1.52 8.26
CA GLU A 41 25.19 -0.84 9.42
C GLU A 41 24.10 -0.31 10.36
N GLN A 42 23.08 0.36 9.82
CA GLN A 42 21.95 0.90 10.58
C GLN A 42 21.17 -0.18 11.34
N TYR A 43 20.99 -1.34 10.73
CA TYR A 43 20.26 -2.46 11.35
C TYR A 43 21.15 -3.38 12.19
N GLY A 44 22.47 -3.16 12.18
CA GLY A 44 23.43 -4.01 12.91
C GLY A 44 23.48 -5.45 12.39
N ILE A 45 23.29 -5.66 11.10
CA ILE A 45 23.22 -6.99 10.45
C ILE A 45 24.28 -7.12 9.35
N SER A 46 24.55 -8.36 8.95
CA SER A 46 25.37 -8.60 7.77
C SER A 46 24.59 -8.33 6.47
N ARG A 47 25.30 -8.21 5.35
CA ARG A 47 24.67 -7.98 4.04
C ARG A 47 23.82 -9.15 3.55
N THR A 48 24.09 -10.37 4.03
CA THR A 48 23.35 -11.57 3.56
C THR A 48 21.86 -11.49 3.89
N PRO A 49 21.40 -11.36 5.15
CA PRO A 49 19.97 -11.22 5.43
C PRO A 49 19.34 -9.98 4.78
N LEU A 50 20.08 -8.89 4.62
CA LEU A 50 19.59 -7.70 3.92
C LEU A 50 19.32 -8.01 2.45
N ARG A 51 20.23 -8.70 1.76
CA ARG A 51 20.02 -9.07 0.34
C ARG A 51 18.88 -10.06 0.16
N GLU A 52 18.70 -11.01 1.09
CA GLU A 52 17.51 -11.89 1.06
C GLU A 52 16.22 -11.09 1.25
N ALA A 53 16.20 -10.11 2.16
CA ALA A 53 15.08 -9.19 2.32
C ALA A 53 14.79 -8.40 1.03
N LEU A 54 15.81 -7.86 0.38
CA LEU A 54 15.65 -7.12 -0.88
C LEU A 54 15.15 -8.02 -2.03
N LYS A 55 15.52 -9.31 -2.06
CA LYS A 55 14.94 -10.26 -3.03
C LYS A 55 13.45 -10.50 -2.79
N VAL A 56 13.02 -10.60 -1.52
CA VAL A 56 11.59 -10.67 -1.18
C VAL A 56 10.87 -9.43 -1.68
N LEU A 57 11.36 -8.24 -1.37
CA LEU A 57 10.76 -6.98 -1.83
C LEU A 57 10.78 -6.84 -3.35
N ALA A 58 11.80 -7.39 -4.02
CA ALA A 58 11.84 -7.42 -5.48
C ALA A 58 10.78 -8.35 -6.08
N SER A 59 10.52 -9.50 -5.44
CA SER A 59 9.43 -10.40 -5.86
C SER A 59 8.04 -9.79 -5.64
N GLU A 60 7.91 -8.87 -4.70
CA GLU A 60 6.70 -8.08 -4.44
C GLU A 60 6.58 -6.84 -5.36
N GLY A 61 7.61 -6.56 -6.17
CA GLY A 61 7.63 -5.39 -7.06
C GLY A 61 7.95 -4.07 -6.35
N LEU A 62 8.30 -4.07 -5.06
CA LEU A 62 8.58 -2.86 -4.28
C LEU A 62 9.97 -2.29 -4.56
N VAL A 63 10.90 -3.13 -4.97
CA VAL A 63 12.24 -2.70 -5.38
C VAL A 63 12.65 -3.40 -6.69
N THR A 64 13.56 -2.78 -7.42
CA THR A 64 14.16 -3.33 -8.64
C THR A 64 15.64 -3.59 -8.43
N LEU A 65 16.07 -4.85 -8.58
CA LEU A 65 17.47 -5.24 -8.55
C LEU A 65 18.09 -5.09 -9.93
N LYS A 66 18.99 -4.13 -10.12
CA LYS A 66 19.69 -3.91 -11.39
C LYS A 66 21.08 -4.57 -11.32
N PRO A 67 21.39 -5.54 -12.22
CA PRO A 67 22.69 -6.20 -12.22
C PRO A 67 23.83 -5.17 -12.27
N ARG A 68 24.81 -5.30 -11.38
CA ARG A 68 25.98 -4.42 -11.21
C ARG A 68 25.67 -2.93 -10.93
N ARG A 69 24.40 -2.56 -10.75
CA ARG A 69 23.98 -1.18 -10.48
C ARG A 69 23.32 -1.02 -9.11
N GLY A 70 23.01 -2.13 -8.42
CA GLY A 70 22.40 -2.12 -7.09
C GLY A 70 20.89 -2.25 -7.09
N CYS A 71 20.29 -1.84 -6.00
CA CYS A 71 18.86 -1.92 -5.72
C CYS A 71 18.25 -0.53 -5.75
N TYR A 72 17.03 -0.42 -6.27
CA TYR A 72 16.27 0.84 -6.35
C TYR A 72 14.84 0.61 -5.91
N VAL A 73 14.23 1.57 -5.22
CA VAL A 73 12.80 1.57 -4.97
C VAL A 73 12.07 1.65 -6.31
N THR A 74 11.04 0.83 -6.50
CA THR A 74 10.28 0.83 -7.75
C THR A 74 9.58 2.16 -7.95
N GLU A 75 9.64 2.68 -9.16
CA GLU A 75 8.95 3.87 -9.59
C GLU A 75 7.75 3.46 -10.46
N LEU A 76 6.55 3.89 -10.06
CA LEU A 76 5.35 3.68 -10.84
C LEU A 76 5.28 4.77 -11.92
N ALA A 77 5.15 4.36 -13.17
CA ALA A 77 4.90 5.29 -14.27
C ALA A 77 3.39 5.63 -14.34
N GLU A 78 3.04 6.80 -14.87
CA GLU A 78 1.63 7.20 -15.05
C GLU A 78 0.81 6.16 -15.82
N ARG A 79 1.41 5.55 -16.85
CA ARG A 79 0.77 4.45 -17.60
C ARG A 79 0.38 3.25 -16.73
N ASP A 80 1.13 2.95 -15.68
CA ASP A 80 0.82 1.84 -14.79
C ASP A 80 -0.44 2.16 -13.97
N LEU A 81 -0.67 3.44 -13.66
CA LEU A 81 -1.88 3.93 -13.03
C LEU A 81 -3.08 3.86 -13.98
N ASP A 82 -2.90 4.25 -15.25
CA ASP A 82 -3.94 4.16 -16.28
C ASP A 82 -4.45 2.73 -16.49
N ASP A 83 -3.58 1.74 -16.33
CA ASP A 83 -3.94 0.33 -16.43
C ASP A 83 -4.62 -0.21 -15.15
N ILE A 84 -4.20 0.27 -13.98
CA ILE A 84 -4.68 -0.24 -12.68
C ILE A 84 -6.02 0.40 -12.29
N PHE A 85 -6.20 1.71 -12.48
CA PHE A 85 -7.40 2.42 -12.02
C PHE A 85 -8.71 1.89 -12.61
N PRO A 86 -8.83 1.57 -13.91
CA PRO A 86 -10.05 0.99 -14.46
C PRO A 86 -10.42 -0.36 -13.81
N LEU A 87 -9.41 -1.19 -13.52
CA LEU A 87 -9.63 -2.46 -12.85
C LEU A 87 -10.07 -2.27 -11.38
N MET A 88 -9.43 -1.34 -10.67
CA MET A 88 -9.82 -0.98 -9.30
C MET A 88 -11.25 -0.47 -9.26
N ALA A 89 -11.61 0.45 -10.15
CA ALA A 89 -12.97 1.00 -10.23
C ALA A 89 -14.03 -0.09 -10.47
N LEU A 90 -13.71 -1.08 -11.31
CA LEU A 90 -14.60 -2.22 -11.56
C LEU A 90 -14.79 -3.08 -10.30
N LEU A 91 -13.72 -3.39 -9.59
CA LEU A 91 -13.75 -4.18 -8.36
C LEU A 91 -14.46 -3.42 -7.23
N GLU A 92 -14.14 -2.15 -7.04
CA GLU A 92 -14.78 -1.30 -6.02
C GLU A 92 -16.27 -1.12 -6.30
N GLY A 93 -16.64 -0.88 -7.56
CA GLY A 93 -18.04 -0.82 -7.98
C GLY A 93 -18.80 -2.10 -7.69
N ARG A 94 -18.17 -3.27 -7.93
CA ARG A 94 -18.78 -4.56 -7.58
C ARG A 94 -18.91 -4.73 -6.08
N CYS A 95 -17.88 -4.38 -5.30
CA CYS A 95 -17.92 -4.42 -3.84
C CYS A 95 -19.01 -3.51 -3.28
N ALA A 96 -19.14 -2.28 -3.79
CA ALA A 96 -20.17 -1.34 -3.38
C ALA A 96 -21.57 -1.89 -3.69
N PHE A 97 -21.79 -2.45 -4.88
CA PHE A 97 -23.05 -3.08 -5.24
C PHE A 97 -23.42 -4.23 -4.29
N GLU A 98 -22.50 -5.14 -4.02
CA GLU A 98 -22.73 -6.25 -3.09
C GLU A 98 -23.00 -5.75 -1.65
N ALA A 99 -22.27 -4.71 -1.23
CA ALA A 99 -22.48 -4.10 0.08
C ALA A 99 -23.89 -3.52 0.22
N THR A 100 -24.41 -2.81 -0.80
CA THR A 100 -25.78 -2.26 -0.76
C THR A 100 -26.85 -3.33 -0.66
N GLN A 101 -26.61 -4.53 -1.22
CA GLN A 101 -27.55 -5.65 -1.15
C GLN A 101 -27.54 -6.37 0.21
N LYS A 102 -26.43 -6.30 0.94
CA LYS A 102 -26.16 -7.07 2.17
C LYS A 102 -26.11 -6.20 3.42
N ALA A 103 -26.04 -4.87 3.28
CA ALA A 103 -25.89 -3.94 4.39
C ALA A 103 -27.12 -4.00 5.31
N THR A 104 -26.85 -4.12 6.61
CA THR A 104 -27.84 -4.02 7.66
C THR A 104 -28.04 -2.56 8.08
N PRO A 105 -29.16 -2.22 8.76
CA PRO A 105 -29.31 -0.88 9.35
C PRO A 105 -28.18 -0.50 10.33
N ALA A 106 -27.57 -1.48 10.99
CA ALA A 106 -26.43 -1.27 11.87
C ALA A 106 -25.18 -0.87 11.10
N ASP A 107 -24.94 -1.49 9.93
CA ASP A 107 -23.83 -1.14 9.07
C ASP A 107 -23.96 0.28 8.50
N LEU A 108 -25.17 0.66 8.10
CA LEU A 108 -25.46 2.03 7.61
C LEU A 108 -25.19 3.07 8.69
N LYS A 109 -25.65 2.82 9.92
CA LYS A 109 -25.40 3.72 11.06
C LYS A 109 -23.91 3.84 11.38
N ARG A 110 -23.14 2.75 11.25
CA ARG A 110 -21.69 2.76 11.43
C ARG A 110 -20.99 3.55 10.34
N LEU A 111 -21.42 3.41 9.08
CA LEU A 111 -20.89 4.20 7.95
C LEU A 111 -21.16 5.69 8.13
N GLU A 112 -22.36 6.09 8.58
CA GLU A 112 -22.70 7.48 8.87
C GLU A 112 -21.80 8.07 9.96
N ALA A 113 -21.52 7.31 11.01
CA ALA A 113 -20.63 7.71 12.09
C ALA A 113 -19.19 7.92 11.57
N LEU A 114 -18.67 6.99 10.77
CA LEU A 114 -17.32 7.09 10.17
C LEU A 114 -17.23 8.27 9.21
N ARG A 115 -18.28 8.54 8.41
CA ARG A 115 -18.35 9.71 7.55
C ARG A 115 -18.31 11.02 8.34
N ALA A 116 -19.06 11.08 9.45
CA ALA A 116 -19.07 12.28 10.32
C ALA A 116 -17.69 12.53 10.94
N ASP A 117 -16.97 11.48 11.32
CA ASP A 117 -15.61 11.58 11.85
C ASP A 117 -14.59 11.98 10.78
N ALA A 118 -14.69 11.43 9.58
CA ALA A 118 -13.85 11.83 8.45
C ALA A 118 -14.03 13.32 8.11
N GLN A 119 -15.25 13.83 8.13
CA GLN A 119 -15.54 15.27 7.93
C GLN A 119 -14.89 16.16 8.98
N LYS A 120 -14.84 15.72 10.24
CA LYS A 120 -14.17 16.48 11.34
C LYS A 120 -12.67 16.57 11.16
N THR A 121 -12.04 15.58 10.54
CA THR A 121 -10.60 15.56 10.24
C THR A 121 -10.22 16.32 8.98
N GLY A 122 -11.17 16.96 8.31
CA GLY A 122 -10.94 17.70 7.06
C GLY A 122 -10.85 16.80 5.82
N LEU A 123 -11.17 15.53 5.95
CA LEU A 123 -11.28 14.62 4.82
C LEU A 123 -12.64 14.82 4.14
N GLN A 124 -12.66 15.39 2.94
CA GLN A 124 -13.88 15.43 2.14
C GLN A 124 -14.02 14.15 1.33
N LEU A 125 -14.97 13.30 1.74
CA LEU A 125 -15.43 12.17 0.95
C LEU A 125 -16.61 12.63 0.09
N THR A 126 -16.37 12.87 -1.19
CA THR A 126 -17.43 13.11 -2.15
C THR A 126 -17.83 11.76 -2.74
N LEU A 127 -18.98 11.24 -2.33
CA LEU A 127 -19.59 10.10 -3.01
C LEU A 127 -20.32 10.64 -4.24
N ALA A 128 -19.76 10.40 -5.42
CA ALA A 128 -20.50 10.61 -6.66
C ALA A 128 -21.64 9.59 -6.73
N GLY A 129 -22.85 10.06 -6.96
CA GLY A 129 -23.99 9.21 -7.16
C GLY A 129 -23.86 8.39 -8.46
N PRO A 130 -24.67 7.34 -8.65
CA PRO A 130 -24.64 6.55 -9.88
C PRO A 130 -24.98 7.45 -11.08
N ASP A 131 -24.17 7.34 -12.13
CA ASP A 131 -24.44 7.87 -13.44
C ASP A 131 -25.82 7.33 -13.92
N PRO A 132 -26.63 8.10 -14.67
CA PRO A 132 -27.91 7.65 -15.19
C PRO A 132 -27.88 6.33 -15.98
N ARG A 133 -26.71 5.85 -16.37
CA ARG A 133 -26.48 4.57 -17.05
C ARG A 133 -26.18 3.43 -16.10
N GLY A 134 -26.23 3.65 -14.77
CA GLY A 134 -25.97 2.64 -13.75
C GLY A 134 -24.48 2.28 -13.55
N CYS A 135 -23.58 3.00 -14.20
CA CYS A 135 -22.16 2.91 -13.92
C CYS A 135 -21.79 3.85 -12.78
N ILE A 136 -21.02 3.39 -11.81
CA ILE A 136 -20.42 4.24 -10.80
C ILE A 136 -19.23 4.92 -11.48
N SER A 137 -19.47 6.06 -12.14
CA SER A 137 -18.37 6.94 -12.56
C SER A 137 -17.99 7.78 -11.37
N GLY A 138 -17.19 7.21 -10.46
CA GLY A 138 -16.68 7.94 -9.31
C GLY A 138 -15.38 8.64 -9.68
N GLU A 139 -15.40 9.94 -9.93
CA GLU A 139 -14.24 10.75 -9.65
C GLU A 139 -14.09 10.81 -8.12
N TYR A 140 -13.18 10.01 -7.58
CA TYR A 140 -12.81 10.11 -6.18
C TYR A 140 -11.82 11.27 -6.04
N THR A 141 -12.31 12.44 -5.70
CA THR A 141 -11.46 13.58 -5.37
C THR A 141 -11.08 13.48 -3.90
N PHE A 142 -9.86 13.05 -3.60
CA PHE A 142 -9.30 13.15 -2.27
C PHE A 142 -8.66 14.53 -2.13
N GLU A 143 -9.34 15.49 -1.55
CA GLU A 143 -8.74 16.73 -1.09
C GLU A 143 -8.16 16.51 0.30
N PHE A 144 -6.85 16.30 0.37
CA PHE A 144 -6.13 16.41 1.63
C PHE A 144 -6.08 17.88 2.01
N GLY A 145 -6.81 18.27 3.05
CA GLY A 145 -6.64 19.58 3.66
C GLY A 145 -5.16 19.80 3.97
N ARG A 146 -4.57 20.89 3.46
CA ARG A 146 -3.18 21.26 3.73
C ARG A 146 -3.05 21.59 5.23
N GLY A 147 -2.78 20.58 6.03
CA GLY A 147 -2.22 20.76 7.35
C GLY A 147 -0.77 21.24 7.18
N ARG A 148 -0.46 22.39 7.71
CA ARG A 148 0.95 22.81 7.88
C ARG A 148 1.57 21.88 8.92
N TYR A 149 2.60 21.16 8.49
CA TYR A 149 3.58 20.57 9.37
C TYR A 149 4.84 21.45 9.34
#